data_af4cb4229390d65a18ea0d7a9f43b401
#
_entry.id   af4cb4229390d65a18ea0d7a9f43b401
#
_cell.length_a   1.000
_cell.length_b   1.000
_cell.length_c   1.000
_cell.angle_alpha   90.00
_cell.angle_beta   90.00
_cell.angle_gamma   90.00
#
_symmetry.space_group_name_H-M   'P 1'
#
loop_
_entity.id
_entity.type
_entity.pdbx_description
1 polymer ?
#
loop_
_entity_poly.entity_id
_entity_poly.type
_entity_poly.pdbx_seq_one_letter_code
_entity_poly.pdbx_strand_id
1 'polypeptide(L)'
;MKDITFVDLEVTLNTCRVVDIGAVRSDRTPFHENSFDNLLLFLHQVPYISGHNILKHDLSYLKPQFEKAGCRQPKIIDTLYLSSLLFPEKLHHQLSKDDKLQADKSNNPVNDSLKSLLLFEEEQNAFERLDSMLKMIYYGLLHDTDRVRRLF
;
A
#
# COMPACT_ATOMS: atom_id res chain seq x y z
N MET A 1 7.95 14.57 4.25
CA MET A 1 7.21 13.30 4.12
C MET A 1 8.11 12.17 4.61
N LYS A 2 7.62 11.21 5.39
CA LYS A 2 8.45 10.05 5.78
C LYS A 2 8.71 9.20 4.54
N ASP A 3 9.84 8.49 4.51
CA ASP A 3 10.18 7.59 3.41
C ASP A 3 9.20 6.40 3.38
N ILE A 4 8.21 6.48 2.50
CA ILE A 4 7.20 5.45 2.25
C ILE A 4 7.38 4.97 0.81
N THR A 5 7.32 3.67 0.60
CA THR A 5 7.25 3.09 -0.74
C THR A 5 5.89 2.40 -0.92
N PHE A 6 5.19 2.75 -1.97
CA PHE A 6 3.90 2.16 -2.35
C PHE A 6 4.18 0.98 -3.27
N VAL A 7 3.57 -0.17 -2.99
CA VAL A 7 3.84 -1.43 -3.70
C VAL A 7 2.52 -2.04 -4.15
N ASP A 8 2.52 -2.60 -5.33
CA ASP A 8 1.42 -3.39 -5.89
C ASP A 8 1.98 -4.60 -6.64
N LEU A 9 1.35 -5.75 -6.48
CA LEU A 9 1.74 -7.03 -7.08
C LEU A 9 0.65 -7.55 -8.00
N GLU A 10 0.99 -7.85 -9.24
CA GLU A 10 0.11 -8.57 -10.14
C GLU A 10 0.31 -10.08 -9.99
N VAL A 11 -0.78 -10.77 -9.68
CA VAL A 11 -0.78 -12.20 -9.39
C VAL A 11 -1.70 -12.93 -10.35
N THR A 12 -1.21 -14.05 -10.92
CA THR A 12 -2.05 -14.91 -11.75
C THR A 12 -3.07 -15.66 -10.92
N LEU A 13 -4.35 -15.61 -11.33
CA LEU A 13 -5.45 -16.26 -10.62
C LEU A 13 -5.28 -17.80 -10.54
N ASN A 14 -4.76 -18.41 -11.61
CA ASN A 14 -4.68 -19.87 -11.71
C ASN A 14 -3.52 -20.48 -10.95
N THR A 15 -2.39 -19.78 -10.81
CA THR A 15 -1.14 -20.31 -10.23
C THR A 15 -0.71 -19.60 -8.96
N CYS A 16 -1.42 -18.53 -8.56
CA CYS A 16 -1.05 -17.69 -7.43
C CYS A 16 0.42 -17.22 -7.49
N ARG A 17 0.95 -17.01 -8.70
CA ARG A 17 2.32 -16.55 -8.91
C ARG A 17 2.32 -15.05 -9.19
N VAL A 18 3.23 -14.35 -8.56
CA VAL A 18 3.52 -12.94 -8.88
C VAL A 18 4.18 -12.91 -10.26
N VAL A 19 3.60 -12.16 -11.18
CA VAL A 19 4.05 -12.02 -12.57
C VAL A 19 4.61 -10.64 -12.86
N ASP A 20 4.20 -9.66 -12.09
CA ASP A 20 4.66 -8.28 -12.23
C ASP A 20 4.67 -7.57 -10.89
N ILE A 21 5.61 -6.64 -10.69
CA ILE A 21 5.82 -5.91 -9.44
C ILE A 21 5.99 -4.44 -9.78
N GLY A 22 5.10 -3.61 -9.25
CA GLY A 22 5.21 -2.16 -9.32
C GLY A 22 5.46 -1.58 -7.94
N ALA A 23 6.31 -0.56 -7.89
CA ALA A 23 6.43 0.24 -6.69
C ALA A 23 6.75 1.70 -7.04
N VAL A 24 6.36 2.61 -6.13
CA VAL A 24 6.64 4.04 -6.27
C VAL A 24 7.05 4.58 -4.89
N ARG A 25 8.19 5.23 -4.80
CA ARG A 25 8.60 5.94 -3.57
C ARG A 25 7.80 7.24 -3.41
N SER A 26 7.78 7.76 -2.19
CA SER A 26 7.13 9.06 -1.88
C SER A 26 7.70 10.25 -2.68
N ASP A 27 8.92 10.15 -3.20
CA ASP A 27 9.52 11.11 -4.13
C ASP A 27 9.13 10.88 -5.59
N ARG A 28 8.22 9.90 -5.85
CA ARG A 28 7.74 9.45 -7.15
C ARG A 28 8.74 8.68 -8.00
N THR A 29 9.85 8.22 -7.42
CA THR A 29 10.77 7.29 -8.10
C THR A 29 10.08 5.95 -8.32
N PRO A 30 9.90 5.48 -9.57
CA PRO A 30 9.22 4.23 -9.87
C PRO A 30 10.17 3.03 -9.84
N PHE A 31 9.58 1.87 -9.63
CA PHE A 31 10.18 0.55 -9.82
C PHE A 31 9.19 -0.34 -10.58
N HIS A 32 9.66 -1.06 -11.61
CA HIS A 32 8.84 -1.96 -12.39
C HIS A 32 9.66 -3.15 -12.87
N GLU A 33 9.51 -4.28 -12.23
CA GLU A 33 10.21 -5.53 -12.56
C GLU A 33 9.39 -6.73 -12.05
N ASN A 34 9.83 -7.96 -12.37
CA ASN A 34 9.24 -9.19 -11.86
C ASN A 34 10.14 -9.91 -10.84
N SER A 35 11.18 -9.25 -10.32
CA SER A 35 12.17 -9.79 -9.42
C SER A 35 11.97 -9.30 -7.99
N PHE A 36 11.70 -10.23 -7.06
CA PHE A 36 11.65 -9.90 -5.63
C PHE A 36 13.02 -9.47 -5.08
N ASP A 37 14.13 -10.04 -5.57
CA ASP A 37 15.47 -9.67 -5.11
C ASP A 37 15.74 -8.18 -5.42
N ASN A 38 15.37 -7.72 -6.62
CA ASN A 38 15.49 -6.32 -7.01
C ASN A 38 14.52 -5.42 -6.26
N LEU A 39 13.29 -5.89 -5.98
CA LEU A 39 12.36 -5.19 -5.13
C LEU A 39 12.93 -5.00 -3.71
N LEU A 40 13.51 -6.05 -3.12
CA LEU A 40 14.11 -5.96 -1.78
C LEU A 40 15.28 -4.96 -1.73
N LEU A 41 16.07 -4.87 -2.81
CA LEU A 41 17.10 -3.84 -2.95
C LEU A 41 16.48 -2.43 -3.04
N PHE A 42 15.40 -2.28 -3.81
CA PHE A 42 14.66 -1.01 -3.90
C PHE A 42 14.04 -0.60 -2.56
N LEU A 43 13.59 -1.58 -1.76
CA LEU A 43 13.01 -1.37 -0.42
C LEU A 43 14.08 -1.31 0.68
N HIS A 44 15.37 -1.36 0.35
CA HIS A 44 16.43 -1.35 1.37
C HIS A 44 16.35 -0.09 2.22
N GLN A 45 16.34 -0.26 3.55
CA GLN A 45 16.22 0.80 4.56
C GLN A 45 14.91 1.63 4.53
N VAL A 46 13.92 1.26 3.72
CA VAL A 46 12.61 1.91 3.74
C VAL A 46 11.88 1.54 5.04
N PRO A 47 11.49 2.52 5.87
CA PRO A 47 10.85 2.24 7.15
C PRO A 47 9.37 1.83 7.01
N TYR A 48 8.70 2.24 5.93
CA TYR A 48 7.29 2.00 5.69
C TYR A 48 7.04 1.55 4.25
N ILE A 49 6.23 0.52 4.08
CA ILE A 49 5.61 0.20 2.79
C ILE A 49 4.10 0.38 2.88
N SER A 50 3.51 0.80 1.79
CA SER A 50 2.08 1.02 1.67
C SER A 50 1.54 0.40 0.40
N GLY A 51 0.24 0.15 0.37
CA GLY A 51 -0.49 -0.32 -0.80
C GLY A 51 -1.97 -0.35 -0.51
N HIS A 52 -2.77 -0.50 -1.55
CA HIS A 52 -4.21 -0.59 -1.42
C HIS A 52 -4.64 -2.04 -1.21
N ASN A 53 -5.19 -2.36 -0.04
CA ASN A 53 -5.49 -3.74 0.39
C ASN A 53 -4.23 -4.63 0.57
N ILE A 54 -3.09 -4.03 0.82
CA ILE A 54 -1.79 -4.70 0.94
C ILE A 54 -1.78 -5.77 2.05
N LEU A 55 -2.48 -5.52 3.16
CA LEU A 55 -2.54 -6.45 4.30
C LEU A 55 -3.19 -7.80 3.95
N LYS A 56 -4.20 -7.79 3.07
CA LYS A 56 -4.93 -9.00 2.68
C LYS A 56 -4.38 -9.65 1.41
N HIS A 57 -3.69 -8.89 0.56
CA HIS A 57 -3.21 -9.37 -0.73
C HIS A 57 -1.68 -9.45 -0.77
N ASP A 58 -1.00 -8.35 -1.02
CA ASP A 58 0.43 -8.32 -1.37
C ASP A 58 1.34 -8.83 -0.25
N LEU A 59 0.98 -8.55 1.01
CA LEU A 59 1.79 -8.93 2.16
C LEU A 59 1.98 -10.45 2.27
N SER A 60 1.01 -11.24 1.80
CA SER A 60 1.13 -12.70 1.78
C SER A 60 2.28 -13.20 0.91
N TYR A 61 2.63 -12.44 -0.13
CA TYR A 61 3.73 -12.73 -1.04
C TYR A 61 5.04 -12.04 -0.61
N LEU A 62 4.96 -10.84 -0.05
CA LEU A 62 6.12 -10.06 0.37
C LEU A 62 6.77 -10.60 1.64
N LYS A 63 5.98 -10.99 2.64
CA LYS A 63 6.49 -11.44 3.94
C LYS A 63 7.48 -12.61 3.83
N PRO A 64 7.20 -13.68 3.07
CA PRO A 64 8.17 -14.78 2.89
C PRO A 64 9.48 -14.33 2.25
N GLN A 65 9.46 -13.28 1.40
CA GLN A 65 10.68 -12.79 0.76
C GLN A 65 11.56 -12.02 1.75
N PHE A 66 10.98 -11.20 2.62
CA PHE A 66 11.72 -10.54 3.70
C PHE A 66 12.34 -11.56 4.66
N GLU A 67 11.59 -12.60 5.04
CA GLU A 67 12.07 -13.68 5.91
C GLU A 67 13.22 -14.46 5.27
N LYS A 68 13.08 -14.87 4.00
CA LYS A 68 14.10 -15.58 3.23
C LYS A 68 15.39 -14.76 3.08
N ALA A 69 15.27 -13.47 2.87
CA ALA A 69 16.42 -12.57 2.72
C ALA A 69 17.05 -12.16 4.07
N GLY A 70 16.45 -12.53 5.20
CA GLY A 70 16.89 -12.09 6.52
C GLY A 70 16.76 -10.56 6.72
N CYS A 71 15.90 -9.90 5.93
CA CYS A 71 15.70 -8.48 5.99
C CYS A 71 14.63 -8.13 7.02
N ARG A 72 14.82 -6.96 7.69
CA ARG A 72 13.78 -6.42 8.55
C ARG A 72 12.57 -6.04 7.72
N GLN A 73 11.40 -6.57 8.05
CA GLN A 73 10.15 -6.18 7.43
C GLN A 73 9.82 -4.72 7.77
N PRO A 74 9.54 -3.86 6.76
CA PRO A 74 9.04 -2.51 6.99
C PRO A 74 7.69 -2.51 7.72
N LYS A 75 7.32 -1.38 8.32
CA LYS A 75 5.95 -1.19 8.83
C LYS A 75 4.98 -1.05 7.66
N ILE A 76 3.79 -1.63 7.82
CA ILE A 76 2.78 -1.69 6.77
C ILE A 76 1.73 -0.62 6.98
N ILE A 77 1.37 0.08 5.91
CA ILE A 77 0.25 1.02 5.84
C ILE A 77 -0.71 0.52 4.75
N ASP A 78 -1.99 0.39 5.07
CA ASP A 78 -3.00 -0.05 4.11
C ASP A 78 -3.97 1.10 3.82
N THR A 79 -3.93 1.64 2.60
CA THR A 79 -4.76 2.77 2.19
C THR A 79 -6.26 2.41 2.12
N LEU A 80 -6.63 1.14 1.90
CA LEU A 80 -8.03 0.74 1.95
C LEU A 80 -8.64 0.92 3.34
N TYR A 81 -7.89 0.57 4.40
CA TYR A 81 -8.35 0.76 5.78
C TYR A 81 -8.37 2.24 6.16
N LEU A 82 -7.35 3.01 5.77
CA LEU A 82 -7.33 4.45 6.00
C LEU A 82 -8.47 5.15 5.27
N SER A 83 -8.72 4.80 4.02
CA SER A 83 -9.82 5.35 3.25
C SER A 83 -11.18 5.09 3.92
N SER A 84 -11.40 3.87 4.40
CA SER A 84 -12.65 3.50 5.10
C SER A 84 -12.84 4.29 6.41
N LEU A 85 -11.75 4.63 7.08
CA LEU A 85 -11.76 5.39 8.33
C LEU A 85 -11.97 6.89 8.10
N LEU A 86 -11.31 7.44 7.09
CA LEU A 86 -11.25 8.90 6.84
C LEU A 86 -12.36 9.41 5.92
N PHE A 87 -12.93 8.53 5.11
CA PHE A 87 -13.99 8.84 4.15
C PHE A 87 -15.20 7.89 4.32
N PRO A 88 -15.83 7.86 5.51
CA PRO A 88 -16.91 6.91 5.80
C PRO A 88 -18.15 7.10 4.91
N GLU A 89 -18.28 8.26 4.27
CA GLU A 89 -19.38 8.57 3.34
C GLU A 89 -19.18 7.97 1.94
N LYS A 90 -17.97 7.51 1.60
CA LYS A 90 -17.72 6.85 0.31
C LYS A 90 -18.36 5.46 0.29
N LEU A 91 -19.18 5.20 -0.72
CA LEU A 91 -19.81 3.87 -0.92
C LEU A 91 -18.80 2.78 -1.29
N HIS A 92 -17.72 3.15 -1.96
CA HIS A 92 -16.66 2.26 -2.39
C HIS A 92 -15.29 2.89 -2.13
N HIS A 93 -14.37 2.09 -1.61
CA HIS A 93 -13.00 2.51 -1.31
C HIS A 93 -11.97 1.88 -2.27
N GLN A 94 -12.42 1.23 -3.34
CA GLN A 94 -11.53 0.69 -4.36
C GLN A 94 -10.82 1.83 -5.12
N LEU A 95 -9.58 1.58 -5.54
CA LEU A 95 -8.90 2.48 -6.47
C LEU A 95 -9.72 2.59 -7.75
N SER A 96 -9.96 3.83 -8.21
CA SER A 96 -10.70 4.05 -9.45
C SER A 96 -9.92 3.43 -10.61
N LYS A 97 -10.58 2.52 -11.33
CA LYS A 97 -10.11 2.10 -12.64
C LYS A 97 -10.47 3.24 -13.58
N ASP A 98 -9.49 4.03 -13.98
CA ASP A 98 -9.69 5.04 -15.02
C ASP A 98 -9.91 4.33 -16.36
N ASP A 99 -11.17 4.03 -16.66
CA ASP A 99 -11.60 3.44 -17.94
C ASP A 99 -11.31 4.34 -19.15
N LYS A 100 -10.84 5.57 -18.93
CA LYS A 100 -10.69 6.58 -19.99
C LYS A 100 -9.27 6.79 -20.51
N LEU A 101 -8.24 6.20 -19.92
CA LEU A 101 -6.85 6.43 -20.33
C LEU A 101 -6.09 5.20 -20.81
N GLN A 102 -6.73 4.03 -20.89
CA GLN A 102 -6.02 2.81 -21.30
C GLN A 102 -6.67 2.13 -22.49
N ALA A 103 -6.15 2.43 -23.66
CA ALA A 103 -6.26 1.55 -24.83
C ALA A 103 -5.46 0.23 -24.64
N ASP A 104 -4.60 0.15 -23.64
CA ASP A 104 -3.84 -1.06 -23.27
C ASP A 104 -4.43 -1.71 -22.03
N LYS A 105 -4.98 -2.92 -22.26
CA LYS A 105 -5.65 -3.78 -21.25
C LYS A 105 -4.69 -4.46 -20.27
N SER A 106 -3.46 -4.01 -20.08
CA SER A 106 -2.57 -4.59 -19.08
C SER A 106 -2.68 -3.79 -17.77
N ASN A 107 -3.07 -4.47 -16.70
CA ASN A 107 -2.89 -3.94 -15.36
C ASN A 107 -1.41 -3.55 -15.24
N ASN A 108 -1.15 -2.32 -14.81
CA ASN A 108 0.21 -1.83 -14.60
C ASN A 108 0.39 -1.55 -13.10
N PRO A 109 1.13 -2.39 -12.37
CA PRO A 109 1.27 -2.27 -10.93
C PRO A 109 1.97 -0.97 -10.50
N VAL A 110 2.76 -0.33 -11.38
CA VAL A 110 3.33 1.00 -11.10
C VAL A 110 2.22 2.05 -11.05
N ASN A 111 1.24 1.98 -11.95
CA ASN A 111 0.12 2.91 -11.94
C ASN A 111 -0.75 2.73 -10.69
N ASP A 112 -0.97 1.50 -10.25
CA ASP A 112 -1.78 1.23 -9.06
C ASP A 112 -1.02 1.60 -7.77
N SER A 113 0.31 1.43 -7.75
CA SER A 113 1.17 1.99 -6.70
C SER A 113 1.12 3.52 -6.67
N LEU A 114 1.12 4.20 -7.83
CA LEU A 114 1.00 5.65 -7.90
C LEU A 114 -0.39 6.14 -7.43
N LYS A 115 -1.47 5.45 -7.81
CA LYS A 115 -2.82 5.75 -7.30
C LYS A 115 -2.90 5.59 -5.78
N SER A 116 -2.27 4.56 -5.23
CA SER A 116 -2.18 4.35 -3.78
C SER A 116 -1.42 5.49 -3.09
N LEU A 117 -0.36 6.02 -3.70
CA LEU A 117 0.36 7.19 -3.22
C LEU A 117 -0.55 8.43 -3.22
N LEU A 118 -1.24 8.70 -4.31
CA LEU A 118 -2.14 9.86 -4.43
C LEU A 118 -3.30 9.77 -3.43
N LEU A 119 -3.89 8.59 -3.26
CA LEU A 119 -4.91 8.35 -2.25
C LEU A 119 -4.37 8.60 -0.84
N PHE A 120 -3.15 8.15 -0.54
CA PHE A 120 -2.53 8.39 0.76
C PHE A 120 -2.27 9.88 1.03
N GLU A 121 -1.91 10.66 0.01
CA GLU A 121 -1.81 12.13 0.12
C GLU A 121 -3.17 12.76 0.46
N GLU A 122 -4.27 12.28 -0.14
CA GLU A 122 -5.63 12.71 0.21
C GLU A 122 -6.01 12.31 1.65
N GLU A 123 -5.67 11.10 2.07
CA GLU A 123 -5.90 10.57 3.42
C GLU A 123 -5.13 11.40 4.47
N GLN A 124 -3.88 11.74 4.21
CA GLN A 124 -3.11 12.64 5.08
C GLN A 124 -3.79 13.99 5.23
N ASN A 125 -4.21 14.61 4.12
CA ASN A 125 -4.91 15.88 4.13
C ASN A 125 -6.26 15.80 4.88
N ALA A 126 -6.99 14.70 4.71
CA ALA A 126 -8.24 14.47 5.45
C ALA A 126 -7.98 14.34 6.95
N PHE A 127 -6.97 13.57 7.36
CA PHE A 127 -6.58 13.43 8.76
C PHE A 127 -6.16 14.76 9.39
N GLU A 128 -5.40 15.59 8.66
CA GLU A 128 -4.98 16.91 9.15
C GLU A 128 -6.14 17.86 9.41
N ARG A 129 -7.27 17.69 8.70
CA ARG A 129 -8.49 18.51 8.88
C ARG A 129 -9.39 18.04 10.01
N LEU A 130 -9.16 16.85 10.58
CA LEU A 130 -9.92 16.35 11.73
C LEU A 130 -9.71 17.28 12.95
N ASP A 131 -10.71 17.32 13.82
CA ASP A 131 -10.55 17.95 15.13
C ASP A 131 -9.56 17.17 16.02
N SER A 132 -9.06 17.83 17.07
CA SER A 132 -8.02 17.26 17.94
C SER A 132 -8.46 15.98 18.66
N MET A 133 -9.76 15.85 18.99
CA MET A 133 -10.28 14.66 19.67
C MET A 133 -10.28 13.46 18.73
N LEU A 134 -10.79 13.61 17.51
CA LEU A 134 -10.78 12.56 16.49
C LEU A 134 -9.37 12.16 16.11
N LYS A 135 -8.43 13.10 15.96
CA LYS A 135 -7.01 12.80 15.74
C LYS A 135 -6.44 11.91 16.83
N MET A 136 -6.74 12.21 18.09
CA MET A 136 -6.26 11.43 19.23
C MET A 136 -6.86 10.02 19.25
N ILE A 137 -8.15 9.88 18.94
CA ILE A 137 -8.82 8.58 18.83
C ILE A 137 -8.19 7.75 17.70
N TYR A 138 -8.04 8.34 16.51
CA TYR A 138 -7.46 7.63 15.35
C TYR A 138 -5.99 7.28 15.58
N TYR A 139 -5.22 8.18 16.21
CA TYR A 139 -3.85 7.86 16.60
C TYR A 139 -3.80 6.65 17.54
N GLY A 140 -4.66 6.60 18.54
CA GLY A 140 -4.75 5.47 19.46
C GLY A 140 -5.14 4.16 18.76
N LEU A 141 -6.08 4.21 17.81
CA LEU A 141 -6.51 3.05 17.04
C LEU A 141 -5.42 2.53 16.08
N LEU A 142 -4.68 3.43 15.45
CA LEU A 142 -3.68 3.09 14.42
C LEU A 142 -2.30 2.79 15.02
N HIS A 143 -1.99 3.36 16.19
CA HIS A 143 -0.67 3.19 16.82
C HIS A 143 -0.42 1.75 17.29
N ASP A 144 -1.47 1.03 17.68
CA ASP A 144 -1.39 -0.34 18.19
C ASP A 144 -2.08 -1.33 17.24
N THR A 145 -1.61 -1.37 16.00
CA THR A 145 -2.16 -2.27 14.95
C THR A 145 -2.06 -3.75 15.31
N ASP A 146 -1.15 -4.15 16.20
CA ASP A 146 -1.07 -5.51 16.71
C ASP A 146 -2.24 -5.84 17.66
N ARG A 147 -2.79 -4.85 18.37
CA ARG A 147 -4.02 -5.01 19.18
C ARG A 147 -5.28 -5.04 18.34
N VAL A 148 -5.36 -4.20 17.31
CA VAL A 148 -6.52 -4.15 16.40
C VAL A 148 -6.67 -5.47 15.63
N ARG A 149 -5.57 -6.14 15.23
CA ARG A 149 -5.61 -7.48 14.63
C ARG A 149 -6.23 -8.57 15.51
N ARG A 150 -6.30 -8.37 16.84
CA ARG A 150 -6.89 -9.35 17.77
C ARG A 150 -8.39 -9.09 18.05
N LEU A 151 -8.94 -7.98 17.55
CA LEU A 151 -10.34 -7.59 17.74
C LEU A 151 -11.23 -7.90 16.53
N PHE A 152 -10.64 -8.25 15.39
CA PHE A 152 -11.27 -8.69 14.15
C PHE A 152 -10.55 -9.95 13.60
#